data_6396e34feaf1cf0c07b7cfe253949639
#
_entry.id   6396e34feaf1cf0c07b7cfe253949639
#
_cell.length_a   1.000
_cell.length_b   1.000
_cell.length_c   1.000
_cell.angle_alpha   90.00
_cell.angle_beta   90.00
_cell.angle_gamma   90.00
#
_symmetry.space_group_name_H-M   'P 1'
#
loop_
_entity.id
_entity.type
_entity.pdbx_description
1 polymer ?
#
loop_
_entity_poly.entity_id
_entity_poly.type
_entity_poly.pdbx_seq_one_letter_code
_entity_poly.pdbx_strand_id
1 'polypeptide(L)'
;SKEQNQQSRNFEPEDISEFLTRKRFIDVDLKQLGWKFDGSDADVWEEYEVDGMAGVLGQKGYVDYVLFGKDGLPLAVIEAKRTSKDPNIGRKQAMLYADCLQRKFGRRPMMFTTNGFETYFWDDQTSPQRRVSEVFGKEDLQRLMNRRTERRPLNEIPINDKITDRYYQKEAIRAVCGHIEQGFRKNLLVMATGTGKTRTASSLTDVLSRGGYVTNVLFLADRTALVKQAKDDFKNYLPDMSLCNLCSSKDDKTARIVFSTYPTMLNAIDECKTKDGLPLFTPTHFDLIIVDESHRSIFKKYRAIFEYFDAYLVGLTATPR
;
A
#
# COMPACT_ATOMS: atom_id res chain seq x y z
N SER A 1 5.94 -26.91 -21.76
CA SER A 1 6.33 -26.35 -22.98
C SER A 1 5.34 -25.31 -23.52
N LYS A 2 5.34 -24.93 -24.82
CA LYS A 2 4.49 -23.85 -25.36
C LYS A 2 2.97 -24.10 -25.21
N GLU A 3 2.53 -25.34 -25.23
CA GLU A 3 1.12 -25.73 -25.10
C GLU A 3 0.61 -25.61 -23.65
N GLN A 4 1.44 -25.90 -22.65
CA GLN A 4 1.12 -25.69 -21.24
C GLN A 4 1.02 -24.20 -20.87
N ASN A 5 1.82 -23.34 -21.54
CA ASN A 5 1.75 -21.89 -21.37
C ASN A 5 0.55 -21.25 -22.10
N GLN A 6 -0.03 -21.88 -23.10
CA GLN A 6 -1.27 -21.43 -23.73
C GLN A 6 -2.51 -21.81 -22.93
N GLN A 7 -2.51 -22.98 -22.27
CA GLN A 7 -3.60 -23.39 -21.38
C GLN A 7 -3.70 -22.52 -20.11
N SER A 8 -2.58 -22.01 -19.60
CA SER A 8 -2.60 -21.06 -18.46
C SER A 8 -3.09 -19.66 -18.81
N ARG A 9 -3.22 -19.31 -20.11
CA ARG A 9 -3.73 -18.00 -20.56
C ARG A 9 -5.25 -17.96 -20.76
N ASN A 10 -5.91 -19.12 -20.76
CA ASN A 10 -7.37 -19.27 -20.97
C ASN A 10 -8.08 -19.72 -19.69
N PHE A 11 -7.56 -19.39 -18.52
CA PHE A 11 -8.30 -19.59 -17.29
C PHE A 11 -9.40 -18.52 -17.21
N GLU A 12 -10.61 -18.85 -17.70
CA GLU A 12 -11.81 -18.12 -17.34
C GLU A 12 -12.16 -18.52 -15.91
N PRO A 13 -12.20 -17.58 -14.96
CA PRO A 13 -12.61 -17.91 -13.61
C PRO A 13 -14.01 -18.51 -13.64
N GLU A 14 -14.19 -19.65 -13.00
CA GLU A 14 -15.50 -20.27 -12.82
C GLU A 14 -16.48 -19.23 -12.28
N ASP A 15 -17.65 -19.07 -12.89
CA ASP A 15 -18.66 -18.09 -12.42
C ASP A 15 -19.26 -18.52 -11.08
N ILE A 16 -18.56 -18.13 -10.03
CA ILE A 16 -18.93 -18.43 -8.64
C ILE A 16 -19.88 -17.35 -8.13
N SER A 17 -20.94 -17.76 -7.45
CA SER A 17 -21.90 -16.83 -6.85
C SER A 17 -21.22 -15.86 -5.86
N GLU A 18 -21.82 -14.71 -5.65
CA GLU A 18 -21.31 -13.70 -4.71
C GLU A 18 -21.12 -14.28 -3.29
N PHE A 19 -22.09 -15.07 -2.80
CA PHE A 19 -21.95 -15.76 -1.51
C PHE A 19 -20.73 -16.68 -1.45
N LEU A 20 -20.49 -17.50 -2.47
CA LEU A 20 -19.33 -18.39 -2.51
C LEU A 20 -18.03 -17.62 -2.73
N THR A 21 -18.06 -16.52 -3.46
CA THR A 21 -16.90 -15.60 -3.60
C THR A 21 -16.50 -15.06 -2.24
N ARG A 22 -17.46 -14.62 -1.44
CA ARG A 22 -17.21 -14.15 -0.07
C ARG A 22 -16.56 -15.27 0.77
N LYS A 23 -17.16 -16.45 0.83
CA LYS A 23 -16.71 -17.54 1.71
C LYS A 23 -15.39 -18.19 1.29
N ARG A 24 -15.12 -18.30 -0.01
CA ARG A 24 -13.92 -19.00 -0.52
C ARG A 24 -12.71 -18.12 -0.68
N PHE A 25 -12.89 -16.81 -0.90
CA PHE A 25 -11.79 -15.88 -1.15
C PHE A 25 -11.72 -14.80 -0.08
N ILE A 26 -12.74 -13.96 0.07
CA ILE A 26 -12.68 -12.77 0.92
C ILE A 26 -12.54 -13.13 2.40
N ASP A 27 -13.33 -14.08 2.91
CA ASP A 27 -13.22 -14.55 4.30
C ASP A 27 -11.84 -15.14 4.60
N VAL A 28 -11.28 -15.88 3.64
CA VAL A 28 -9.94 -16.48 3.78
C VAL A 28 -8.87 -15.40 3.85
N ASP A 29 -8.90 -14.45 2.94
CA ASP A 29 -7.95 -13.35 2.90
C ASP A 29 -8.02 -12.51 4.18
N LEU A 30 -9.22 -12.16 4.65
CA LEU A 30 -9.41 -11.41 5.88
C LEU A 30 -8.86 -12.18 7.10
N LYS A 31 -9.11 -13.49 7.20
CA LYS A 31 -8.56 -14.31 8.29
C LYS A 31 -7.04 -14.40 8.24
N GLN A 32 -6.45 -14.50 7.05
CA GLN A 32 -5.00 -14.50 6.88
C GLN A 32 -4.36 -13.17 7.30
N LEU A 33 -5.08 -12.07 7.20
CA LEU A 33 -4.68 -10.74 7.66
C LEU A 33 -4.95 -10.51 9.16
N GLY A 34 -5.48 -11.52 9.87
CA GLY A 34 -5.74 -11.47 11.31
C GLY A 34 -7.07 -10.81 11.70
N TRP A 35 -7.97 -10.59 10.74
CA TRP A 35 -9.33 -10.12 11.04
C TRP A 35 -10.15 -11.21 11.72
N LYS A 36 -10.99 -10.82 12.69
CA LYS A 36 -11.76 -11.72 13.56
C LYS A 36 -13.25 -11.60 13.27
N PHE A 37 -13.86 -12.72 12.89
CA PHE A 37 -15.29 -12.80 12.58
C PHE A 37 -16.14 -13.12 13.81
N ASP A 38 -15.55 -13.80 14.80
CA ASP A 38 -16.27 -14.35 15.97
C ASP A 38 -15.56 -13.98 17.26
N GLY A 39 -16.28 -14.09 18.38
CA GLY A 39 -15.75 -13.83 19.72
C GLY A 39 -16.06 -12.43 20.23
N SER A 40 -15.64 -12.16 21.46
CA SER A 40 -15.86 -10.85 22.12
C SER A 40 -15.04 -9.70 21.51
N ASP A 41 -14.03 -10.04 20.71
CA ASP A 41 -13.13 -9.13 20.01
C ASP A 41 -13.32 -9.20 18.48
N ALA A 42 -14.48 -9.68 18.02
CA ALA A 42 -14.87 -9.65 16.61
C ALA A 42 -14.81 -8.23 16.05
N ASP A 43 -14.20 -8.10 14.88
CA ASP A 43 -13.96 -6.82 14.21
C ASP A 43 -14.39 -6.80 12.74
N VAL A 44 -14.93 -7.92 12.27
CA VAL A 44 -15.60 -8.08 10.98
C VAL A 44 -17.07 -8.35 11.18
N TRP A 45 -17.90 -7.52 10.56
CA TRP A 45 -19.36 -7.72 10.56
C TRP A 45 -19.82 -7.95 9.13
N GLU A 46 -20.43 -9.10 8.89
CA GLU A 46 -21.02 -9.48 7.62
C GLU A 46 -22.46 -9.01 7.53
N GLU A 47 -22.91 -8.68 6.31
CA GLU A 47 -24.29 -8.26 6.02
C GLU A 47 -24.82 -7.19 7.02
N TYR A 48 -23.95 -6.22 7.29
CA TYR A 48 -24.23 -5.17 8.26
C TYR A 48 -25.34 -4.25 7.79
N GLU A 49 -26.47 -4.20 8.54
CA GLU A 49 -27.61 -3.36 8.20
C GLU A 49 -27.28 -1.87 8.40
N VAL A 50 -27.58 -1.08 7.38
CA VAL A 50 -27.48 0.39 7.40
C VAL A 50 -28.79 1.01 6.98
N ASP A 51 -29.11 2.15 7.57
CA ASP A 51 -30.29 2.95 7.28
C ASP A 51 -29.96 4.22 6.50
N GLY A 52 -30.94 4.78 5.83
CA GLY A 52 -30.80 6.06 5.12
C GLY A 52 -30.10 5.94 3.77
N MET A 53 -30.20 4.79 3.09
CA MET A 53 -29.69 4.59 1.75
C MET A 53 -30.43 5.46 0.74
N ALA A 54 -29.77 6.48 0.22
CA ALA A 54 -30.36 7.36 -0.79
C ALA A 54 -30.72 6.59 -2.09
N GLY A 55 -31.96 6.75 -2.55
CA GLY A 55 -32.44 6.12 -3.80
C GLY A 55 -32.79 4.62 -3.70
N VAL A 56 -32.82 4.06 -2.48
CA VAL A 56 -33.23 2.66 -2.24
C VAL A 56 -34.62 2.65 -1.61
N LEU A 57 -35.50 1.78 -2.10
CA LEU A 57 -36.83 1.58 -1.53
C LEU A 57 -36.67 1.04 -0.10
N GLY A 58 -37.33 1.68 0.87
CA GLY A 58 -37.20 1.33 2.29
C GLY A 58 -35.98 1.90 2.98
N GLN A 59 -35.06 2.55 2.25
CA GLN A 59 -33.84 3.22 2.76
C GLN A 59 -32.89 2.30 3.56
N LYS A 60 -33.06 0.99 3.48
CA LYS A 60 -32.17 0.01 4.13
C LYS A 60 -31.20 -0.60 3.12
N GLY A 61 -29.99 -0.91 3.60
CA GLY A 61 -28.98 -1.63 2.84
C GLY A 61 -28.22 -2.60 3.74
N TYR A 62 -27.57 -3.56 3.13
CA TYR A 62 -26.74 -4.57 3.81
C TYR A 62 -25.33 -4.51 3.21
N VAL A 63 -24.36 -4.12 4.03
CA VAL A 63 -22.97 -4.04 3.63
C VAL A 63 -22.37 -5.44 3.72
N ASP A 64 -21.76 -5.94 2.66
CA ASP A 64 -21.19 -7.29 2.67
C ASP A 64 -20.24 -7.49 3.83
N TYR A 65 -19.30 -6.51 4.06
CA TYR A 65 -18.45 -6.49 5.24
C TYR A 65 -18.21 -5.07 5.73
N VAL A 66 -18.25 -4.87 7.06
CA VAL A 66 -17.74 -3.69 7.74
C VAL A 66 -16.58 -4.12 8.63
N LEU A 67 -15.45 -3.48 8.45
CA LEU A 67 -14.23 -3.71 9.21
C LEU A 67 -14.09 -2.63 10.28
N PHE A 68 -14.00 -3.02 11.55
CA PHE A 68 -13.92 -2.10 12.69
C PHE A 68 -12.52 -2.02 13.29
N GLY A 69 -12.13 -0.84 13.73
CA GLY A 69 -10.91 -0.60 14.48
C GLY A 69 -11.04 -1.01 15.96
N LYS A 70 -9.92 -0.97 16.68
CA LYS A 70 -9.88 -1.23 18.13
C LYS A 70 -10.70 -0.24 18.94
N ASP A 71 -10.98 0.93 18.36
CA ASP A 71 -11.81 2.00 18.94
C ASP A 71 -13.33 1.77 18.73
N GLY A 72 -13.72 0.67 18.09
CA GLY A 72 -15.11 0.35 17.78
C GLY A 72 -15.71 1.18 16.64
N LEU A 73 -14.90 1.96 15.92
CA LEU A 73 -15.34 2.76 14.79
C LEU A 73 -15.00 2.07 13.45
N PRO A 74 -15.81 2.26 12.38
CA PRO A 74 -15.57 1.62 11.11
C PRO A 74 -14.28 2.15 10.46
N LEU A 75 -13.42 1.24 10.00
CA LEU A 75 -12.21 1.53 9.22
C LEU A 75 -12.48 1.42 7.73
N ALA A 76 -13.19 0.37 7.32
CA ALA A 76 -13.48 0.14 5.91
C ALA A 76 -14.80 -0.61 5.70
N VAL A 77 -15.34 -0.46 4.49
CA VAL A 77 -16.41 -1.29 3.94
C VAL A 77 -15.86 -2.09 2.76
N ILE A 78 -16.37 -3.31 2.58
CA ILE A 78 -16.07 -4.13 1.41
C ILE A 78 -17.40 -4.47 0.74
N GLU A 79 -17.49 -4.17 -0.55
CA GLU A 79 -18.57 -4.59 -1.42
C GLU A 79 -18.04 -5.71 -2.32
N ALA A 80 -18.64 -6.88 -2.19
CA ALA A 80 -18.28 -8.06 -2.97
C ALA A 80 -19.10 -8.14 -4.27
N LYS A 81 -18.52 -8.76 -5.28
CA LYS A 81 -19.20 -9.10 -6.53
C LYS A 81 -18.86 -10.54 -6.92
N ARG A 82 -19.70 -11.14 -7.77
CA ARG A 82 -19.43 -12.46 -8.35
C ARG A 82 -18.10 -12.47 -9.10
N THR A 83 -17.43 -13.61 -9.13
CA THR A 83 -16.10 -13.74 -9.77
C THR A 83 -16.06 -13.31 -11.23
N SER A 84 -17.18 -13.46 -11.96
CA SER A 84 -17.34 -13.06 -13.37
C SER A 84 -17.65 -11.58 -13.60
N LYS A 85 -17.88 -10.80 -12.54
CA LYS A 85 -18.26 -9.38 -12.64
C LYS A 85 -17.10 -8.46 -12.34
N ASP A 86 -17.08 -7.31 -13.00
CA ASP A 86 -16.18 -6.22 -12.67
C ASP A 86 -16.51 -5.67 -11.27
N PRO A 87 -15.57 -5.69 -10.32
CA PRO A 87 -15.79 -5.15 -8.98
C PRO A 87 -16.22 -3.69 -8.97
N ASN A 88 -15.84 -2.91 -9.99
CA ASN A 88 -16.16 -1.49 -10.09
C ASN A 88 -17.68 -1.19 -10.17
N ILE A 89 -18.48 -2.18 -10.54
CA ILE A 89 -19.95 -2.07 -10.49
C ILE A 89 -20.43 -1.76 -9.07
N GLY A 90 -19.77 -2.29 -8.04
CA GLY A 90 -20.08 -2.03 -6.62
C GLY A 90 -19.67 -0.67 -6.08
N ARG A 91 -18.91 0.13 -6.84
CA ARG A 91 -18.33 1.40 -6.35
C ARG A 91 -19.37 2.37 -5.77
N LYS A 92 -20.46 2.61 -6.50
CA LYS A 92 -21.52 3.52 -6.05
C LYS A 92 -22.18 3.01 -4.77
N GLN A 93 -22.40 1.72 -4.67
CA GLN A 93 -23.00 1.05 -3.51
C GLN A 93 -22.09 1.20 -2.27
N ALA A 94 -20.81 0.90 -2.42
CA ALA A 94 -19.84 1.10 -1.33
C ALA A 94 -19.76 2.56 -0.83
N MET A 95 -19.87 3.55 -1.74
CA MET A 95 -19.94 4.96 -1.35
C MET A 95 -21.20 5.28 -0.53
N LEU A 96 -22.36 4.78 -0.95
CA LEU A 96 -23.62 4.96 -0.20
C LEU A 96 -23.56 4.33 1.20
N TYR A 97 -22.93 3.16 1.31
CA TYR A 97 -22.69 2.52 2.61
C TYR A 97 -21.75 3.35 3.49
N ALA A 98 -20.69 3.90 2.91
CA ALA A 98 -19.79 4.79 3.63
C ALA A 98 -20.50 6.06 4.14
N ASP A 99 -21.43 6.62 3.35
CA ASP A 99 -22.27 7.75 3.77
C ASP A 99 -23.15 7.39 4.97
N CYS A 100 -23.78 6.22 4.96
CA CYS A 100 -24.62 5.74 6.07
C CYS A 100 -23.81 5.52 7.34
N LEU A 101 -22.65 4.88 7.24
CA LEU A 101 -21.79 4.62 8.38
C LEU A 101 -21.16 5.91 8.93
N GLN A 102 -20.82 6.86 8.06
CA GLN A 102 -20.35 8.18 8.51
C GLN A 102 -21.41 8.92 9.32
N ARG A 103 -22.67 8.90 8.90
CA ARG A 103 -23.76 9.49 9.68
C ARG A 103 -23.96 8.80 11.03
N LYS A 104 -23.82 7.46 11.07
CA LYS A 104 -24.03 6.66 12.28
C LYS A 104 -22.89 6.78 13.28
N PHE A 105 -21.65 6.76 12.81
CA PHE A 105 -20.45 6.65 13.65
C PHE A 105 -19.61 7.93 13.69
N GLY A 106 -19.90 8.94 12.89
CA GLY A 106 -19.10 10.16 12.77
C GLY A 106 -17.77 9.99 12.02
N ARG A 107 -17.44 8.76 11.58
CA ARG A 107 -16.21 8.45 10.83
C ARG A 107 -16.55 7.82 9.49
N ARG A 108 -16.03 8.42 8.40
CA ARG A 108 -16.17 7.87 7.06
C ARG A 108 -15.21 6.70 6.87
N PRO A 109 -15.69 5.47 6.62
CA PRO A 109 -14.82 4.35 6.33
C PRO A 109 -14.15 4.49 4.97
N MET A 110 -13.00 3.85 4.77
CA MET A 110 -12.42 3.59 3.48
C MET A 110 -13.23 2.54 2.74
N MET A 111 -13.01 2.39 1.44
CA MET A 111 -13.88 1.56 0.62
C MET A 111 -13.08 0.58 -0.21
N PHE A 112 -13.57 -0.66 -0.26
CA PHE A 112 -13.09 -1.71 -1.15
C PHE A 112 -14.24 -2.24 -2.00
N THR A 113 -13.91 -2.62 -3.24
CA THR A 113 -14.75 -3.49 -4.06
C THR A 113 -13.90 -4.66 -4.54
N THR A 114 -14.45 -5.87 -4.52
CA THR A 114 -13.72 -7.07 -4.92
C THR A 114 -14.62 -8.14 -5.52
N ASN A 115 -14.07 -8.96 -6.42
CA ASN A 115 -14.71 -10.18 -6.92
C ASN A 115 -13.92 -11.44 -6.52
N GLY A 116 -13.00 -11.31 -5.55
CA GLY A 116 -12.12 -12.38 -5.10
C GLY A 116 -10.80 -12.50 -5.89
N PHE A 117 -10.71 -11.93 -7.10
CA PHE A 117 -9.50 -11.93 -7.96
C PHE A 117 -8.97 -10.54 -8.20
N GLU A 118 -9.85 -9.57 -8.28
CA GLU A 118 -9.49 -8.16 -8.42
C GLU A 118 -10.07 -7.38 -7.27
N THR A 119 -9.22 -6.59 -6.63
CA THR A 119 -9.59 -5.74 -5.51
C THR A 119 -9.24 -4.30 -5.83
N TYR A 120 -10.18 -3.41 -5.59
CA TYR A 120 -10.01 -1.97 -5.72
C TYR A 120 -10.21 -1.31 -4.36
N PHE A 121 -9.38 -0.33 -4.09
CA PHE A 121 -9.40 0.45 -2.86
C PHE A 121 -9.46 1.94 -3.17
N TRP A 122 -10.18 2.70 -2.36
CA TRP A 122 -10.09 4.16 -2.34
C TRP A 122 -10.49 4.74 -0.98
N ASP A 123 -9.99 5.92 -0.77
CA ASP A 123 -10.38 6.79 0.31
C ASP A 123 -10.73 8.14 -0.31
N ASP A 124 -12.00 8.45 -0.45
CA ASP A 124 -12.47 9.66 -1.15
C ASP A 124 -12.07 10.97 -0.45
N GLN A 125 -11.50 10.90 0.75
CA GLN A 125 -10.92 12.04 1.44
C GLN A 125 -9.45 12.27 1.10
N THR A 126 -8.71 11.23 0.71
CA THR A 126 -7.24 11.33 0.57
C THR A 126 -6.67 10.72 -0.71
N SER A 127 -7.37 9.83 -1.38
CA SER A 127 -6.82 9.12 -2.53
C SER A 127 -7.88 8.55 -3.48
N PRO A 128 -7.66 8.67 -4.80
CA PRO A 128 -8.55 8.09 -5.80
C PRO A 128 -8.54 6.57 -5.77
N GLN A 129 -9.57 5.99 -6.40
CA GLN A 129 -9.68 4.54 -6.57
C GLN A 129 -8.49 3.98 -7.35
N ARG A 130 -7.98 2.84 -6.88
CA ARG A 130 -6.89 2.09 -7.51
C ARG A 130 -7.02 0.59 -7.26
N ARG A 131 -6.43 -0.20 -8.14
CA ARG A 131 -6.29 -1.63 -7.94
C ARG A 131 -5.22 -1.89 -6.88
N VAL A 132 -5.50 -2.84 -5.99
CA VAL A 132 -4.59 -3.30 -4.94
C VAL A 132 -4.50 -4.82 -4.99
N SER A 133 -3.49 -5.42 -4.35
CA SER A 133 -3.32 -6.87 -4.36
C SER A 133 -4.43 -7.60 -3.58
N GLU A 134 -4.79 -7.07 -2.42
CA GLU A 134 -5.81 -7.63 -1.52
C GLU A 134 -6.37 -6.56 -0.59
N VAL A 135 -7.31 -6.91 0.26
CA VAL A 135 -7.80 -6.06 1.35
C VAL A 135 -6.67 -5.83 2.37
N PHE A 136 -6.71 -4.72 3.09
CA PHE A 136 -5.64 -4.36 4.03
C PHE A 136 -5.90 -4.87 5.45
N GLY A 137 -4.83 -5.09 6.21
CA GLY A 137 -4.88 -5.46 7.61
C GLY A 137 -5.37 -4.30 8.51
N LYS A 138 -5.78 -4.63 9.73
CA LYS A 138 -6.35 -3.66 10.69
C LYS A 138 -5.38 -2.52 11.01
N GLU A 139 -4.14 -2.85 11.35
CA GLU A 139 -3.13 -1.84 11.70
C GLU A 139 -2.81 -0.94 10.50
N ASP A 140 -2.84 -1.50 9.29
CA ASP A 140 -2.61 -0.75 8.06
C ASP A 140 -3.75 0.24 7.79
N LEU A 141 -5.01 -0.21 7.91
CA LEU A 141 -6.17 0.67 7.76
C LEU A 141 -6.20 1.75 8.84
N GLN A 142 -5.85 1.40 10.08
CA GLN A 142 -5.77 2.38 11.17
C GLN A 142 -4.70 3.44 10.88
N ARG A 143 -3.53 3.03 10.39
CA ARG A 143 -2.46 3.94 9.98
C ARG A 143 -2.90 4.88 8.85
N LEU A 144 -3.57 4.34 7.84
CA LEU A 144 -4.13 5.15 6.74
C LEU A 144 -5.21 6.12 7.25
N MET A 145 -6.05 5.70 8.19
CA MET A 145 -7.06 6.55 8.81
C MET A 145 -6.43 7.73 9.56
N ASN A 146 -5.40 7.47 10.36
CA ASN A 146 -4.69 8.49 11.12
C ASN A 146 -4.05 9.54 10.19
N ARG A 147 -3.55 9.13 9.05
CA ARG A 147 -2.94 10.04 8.04
C ARG A 147 -3.88 11.09 7.50
N ARG A 148 -5.20 10.90 7.58
CA ARG A 148 -6.16 11.93 7.17
C ARG A 148 -5.98 13.25 7.96
N THR A 149 -5.52 13.14 9.21
CA THR A 149 -5.31 14.30 10.09
C THR A 149 -3.83 14.63 10.32
N GLU A 150 -2.93 13.70 10.06
CA GLU A 150 -1.48 13.88 10.29
C GLU A 150 -0.75 14.54 9.13
N ARG A 151 -1.29 14.43 7.90
CA ARG A 151 -0.67 15.00 6.70
C ARG A 151 -0.64 16.53 6.78
N ARG A 152 0.52 17.07 6.43
CA ARG A 152 0.77 18.50 6.28
C ARG A 152 1.17 18.83 4.85
N PRO A 153 0.90 20.04 4.34
CA PRO A 153 1.36 20.46 3.02
C PRO A 153 2.87 20.27 2.88
N LEU A 154 3.31 19.52 1.86
CA LEU A 154 4.73 19.17 1.69
C LEU A 154 5.59 20.37 1.30
N ASN A 155 5.00 21.40 0.69
CA ASN A 155 5.69 22.65 0.39
C ASN A 155 6.07 23.43 1.66
N GLU A 156 5.37 23.23 2.78
CA GLU A 156 5.64 23.86 4.07
C GLU A 156 6.70 23.11 4.88
N ILE A 157 7.02 21.86 4.51
CA ILE A 157 8.05 21.07 5.19
C ILE A 157 9.43 21.53 4.70
N PRO A 158 10.28 22.12 5.55
CA PRO A 158 11.59 22.56 5.11
C PRO A 158 12.47 21.38 4.71
N ILE A 159 13.21 21.51 3.63
CA ILE A 159 14.26 20.54 3.26
C ILE A 159 15.46 20.75 4.18
N ASN A 160 15.97 19.67 4.74
CA ASN A 160 17.12 19.72 5.66
C ASN A 160 18.43 19.92 4.88
N ASP A 161 19.01 21.10 5.02
CA ASP A 161 20.26 21.48 4.34
C ASP A 161 21.47 20.63 4.76
N LYS A 162 21.42 20.00 5.95
CA LYS A 162 22.45 19.05 6.37
C LYS A 162 22.42 17.75 5.55
N ILE A 163 21.24 17.38 5.02
CA ILE A 163 21.11 16.23 4.14
C ILE A 163 21.42 16.64 2.71
N THR A 164 20.83 17.73 2.21
CA THR A 164 21.11 18.26 0.87
C THR A 164 20.99 19.77 0.80
N ASP A 165 22.05 20.41 0.29
CA ASP A 165 22.17 21.87 0.09
C ASP A 165 22.09 22.28 -1.39
N ARG A 166 22.25 21.33 -2.32
CA ARG A 166 22.30 21.60 -3.76
C ARG A 166 20.91 21.92 -4.32
N TYR A 167 20.81 23.04 -5.04
CA TYR A 167 19.54 23.57 -5.55
C TYR A 167 18.77 22.55 -6.40
N TYR A 168 19.44 21.87 -7.34
CA TYR A 168 18.81 20.89 -8.23
C TYR A 168 18.25 19.66 -7.51
N GLN A 169 18.85 19.26 -6.38
CA GLN A 169 18.31 18.19 -5.54
C GLN A 169 17.05 18.67 -4.82
N LYS A 170 17.05 19.91 -4.31
CA LYS A 170 15.88 20.51 -3.68
C LYS A 170 14.73 20.66 -4.68
N GLU A 171 15.00 21.11 -5.90
CA GLU A 171 13.98 21.18 -6.97
C GLU A 171 13.41 19.81 -7.30
N ALA A 172 14.23 18.77 -7.43
CA ALA A 172 13.79 17.42 -7.66
C ALA A 172 12.87 16.90 -6.52
N ILE A 173 13.25 17.15 -5.26
CA ILE A 173 12.44 16.79 -4.09
C ILE A 173 11.08 17.52 -4.13
N ARG A 174 11.08 18.84 -4.39
CA ARG A 174 9.83 19.64 -4.49
C ARG A 174 8.93 19.17 -5.61
N ALA A 175 9.49 18.81 -6.76
CA ALA A 175 8.73 18.27 -7.89
C ALA A 175 8.04 16.94 -7.51
N VAL A 176 8.74 16.01 -6.87
CA VAL A 176 8.14 14.75 -6.40
C VAL A 176 7.07 15.00 -5.34
N CYS A 177 7.33 15.89 -4.39
CA CYS A 177 6.36 16.26 -3.36
C CYS A 177 5.07 16.83 -3.99
N GLY A 178 5.19 17.76 -4.93
CA GLY A 178 4.05 18.34 -5.64
C GLY A 178 3.25 17.29 -6.45
N HIS A 179 3.93 16.34 -7.09
CA HIS A 179 3.27 15.23 -7.78
C HIS A 179 2.50 14.33 -6.79
N ILE A 180 3.08 14.01 -5.64
CA ILE A 180 2.43 13.20 -4.60
C ILE A 180 1.17 13.90 -4.08
N GLU A 181 1.22 15.21 -3.84
CA GLU A 181 0.06 16.00 -3.41
C GLU A 181 -1.05 16.07 -4.47
N GLN A 182 -0.68 16.03 -5.76
CA GLN A 182 -1.62 15.94 -6.88
C GLN A 182 -2.21 14.52 -7.06
N GLY A 183 -1.80 13.54 -6.25
CA GLY A 183 -2.29 12.16 -6.30
C GLY A 183 -1.49 11.22 -7.20
N PHE A 184 -0.39 11.67 -7.82
CA PHE A 184 0.49 10.81 -8.58
C PHE A 184 1.29 9.91 -7.65
N ARG A 185 1.31 8.61 -7.95
CA ARG A 185 1.95 7.62 -7.08
C ARG A 185 3.29 7.12 -7.61
N LYS A 186 3.64 7.43 -8.87
CA LYS A 186 4.88 6.96 -9.52
C LYS A 186 5.67 8.15 -10.02
N ASN A 187 6.93 8.21 -9.61
CA ASN A 187 7.86 9.28 -9.97
C ASN A 187 9.18 8.68 -10.45
N LEU A 188 9.83 9.32 -11.41
CA LEU A 188 11.15 8.97 -11.89
C LEU A 188 12.09 10.17 -11.76
N LEU A 189 13.17 9.99 -11.01
CA LEU A 189 14.25 10.97 -10.88
C LEU A 189 15.40 10.56 -11.80
N VAL A 190 15.63 11.37 -12.84
CA VAL A 190 16.76 11.22 -13.76
C VAL A 190 17.89 12.10 -13.29
N MET A 191 18.93 11.48 -12.76
CA MET A 191 20.08 12.17 -12.17
C MET A 191 21.37 11.48 -12.60
N ALA A 192 22.33 12.25 -13.12
CA ALA A 192 23.62 11.71 -13.56
C ALA A 192 24.35 10.96 -12.43
N THR A 193 25.25 10.06 -12.79
CA THR A 193 26.09 9.35 -11.82
C THR A 193 26.93 10.37 -11.01
N GLY A 194 27.03 10.15 -9.70
CA GLY A 194 27.79 11.05 -8.81
C GLY A 194 27.07 12.34 -8.39
N THR A 195 25.84 12.60 -8.87
CA THR A 195 25.08 13.81 -8.48
C THR A 195 24.34 13.67 -7.15
N GLY A 196 24.47 12.51 -6.47
CA GLY A 196 23.89 12.27 -5.14
C GLY A 196 22.47 11.73 -5.15
N LYS A 197 22.15 10.76 -6.02
CA LYS A 197 20.84 10.08 -6.06
C LYS A 197 20.41 9.59 -4.69
N THR A 198 21.28 8.86 -3.96
CA THR A 198 20.98 8.32 -2.62
C THR A 198 20.71 9.44 -1.61
N ARG A 199 21.49 10.52 -1.66
CA ARG A 199 21.29 11.70 -0.81
C ARG A 199 19.95 12.36 -1.08
N THR A 200 19.57 12.53 -2.35
CA THR A 200 18.25 13.07 -2.73
C THR A 200 17.11 12.17 -2.25
N ALA A 201 17.27 10.85 -2.38
CA ALA A 201 16.30 9.89 -1.89
C ALA A 201 16.15 9.91 -0.36
N SER A 202 17.26 10.05 0.38
CA SER A 202 17.23 10.21 1.84
C SER A 202 16.53 11.49 2.26
N SER A 203 16.83 12.62 1.59
CA SER A 203 16.18 13.90 1.87
C SER A 203 14.70 13.91 1.52
N LEU A 204 14.30 13.26 0.42
CA LEU A 204 12.89 13.05 0.07
C LEU A 204 12.17 12.22 1.14
N THR A 205 12.80 11.14 1.60
CA THR A 205 12.27 10.30 2.69
C THR A 205 12.05 11.13 3.96
N ASP A 206 12.98 11.99 4.33
CA ASP A 206 12.87 12.90 5.47
C ASP A 206 11.67 13.85 5.34
N VAL A 207 11.53 14.51 4.20
CA VAL A 207 10.41 15.44 3.93
C VAL A 207 9.05 14.72 3.99
N LEU A 208 8.93 13.58 3.30
CA LEU A 208 7.68 12.81 3.27
C LEU A 208 7.31 12.23 4.65
N SER A 209 8.31 11.82 5.43
CA SER A 209 8.10 11.32 6.79
C SER A 209 7.62 12.43 7.74
N ARG A 210 8.28 13.59 7.73
CA ARG A 210 7.88 14.75 8.56
C ARG A 210 6.55 15.36 8.11
N GLY A 211 6.19 15.19 6.85
CA GLY A 211 4.91 15.59 6.29
C GLY A 211 3.75 14.63 6.59
N GLY A 212 4.01 13.47 7.23
CA GLY A 212 2.98 12.49 7.57
C GLY A 212 2.52 11.60 6.39
N TYR A 213 3.27 11.59 5.28
CA TYR A 213 2.94 10.76 4.08
C TYR A 213 3.55 9.37 4.15
N VAL A 214 4.71 9.23 4.78
CA VAL A 214 5.52 8.01 4.78
C VAL A 214 5.98 7.65 6.18
N THR A 215 5.78 6.39 6.55
CA THR A 215 6.31 5.81 7.80
C THR A 215 7.36 4.77 7.47
N ASN A 216 7.04 3.81 6.62
CA ASN A 216 7.92 2.70 6.26
C ASN A 216 8.36 2.81 4.80
N VAL A 217 9.63 2.55 4.56
CA VAL A 217 10.28 2.68 3.25
C VAL A 217 10.95 1.38 2.85
N LEU A 218 10.79 0.97 1.60
CA LEU A 218 11.55 -0.09 0.96
C LEU A 218 12.52 0.51 -0.04
N PHE A 219 13.80 0.23 0.11
CA PHE A 219 14.84 0.56 -0.87
C PHE A 219 15.28 -0.71 -1.59
N LEU A 220 15.14 -0.73 -2.91
CA LEU A 220 15.49 -1.87 -3.76
C LEU A 220 16.69 -1.55 -4.64
N ALA A 221 17.67 -2.43 -4.63
CA ALA A 221 18.82 -2.41 -5.52
C ALA A 221 19.11 -3.80 -6.11
N ASP A 222 19.83 -3.85 -7.23
CA ASP A 222 20.10 -5.09 -7.96
C ASP A 222 21.09 -6.03 -7.24
N ARG A 223 22.00 -5.45 -6.44
CA ARG A 223 23.12 -6.22 -5.82
C ARG A 223 23.22 -5.92 -4.32
N THR A 224 23.60 -6.94 -3.57
CA THR A 224 23.82 -6.85 -2.10
C THR A 224 24.85 -5.78 -1.69
N ALA A 225 25.88 -5.56 -2.51
CA ALA A 225 26.86 -4.49 -2.27
C ALA A 225 26.21 -3.09 -2.33
N LEU A 226 25.31 -2.86 -3.29
CA LEU A 226 24.58 -1.60 -3.42
C LEU A 226 23.56 -1.43 -2.29
N VAL A 227 22.90 -2.51 -1.87
CA VAL A 227 22.00 -2.53 -0.70
C VAL A 227 22.76 -2.08 0.56
N LYS A 228 23.94 -2.65 0.81
CA LYS A 228 24.79 -2.28 1.95
C LYS A 228 25.20 -0.81 1.87
N GLN A 229 25.71 -0.37 0.71
CA GLN A 229 26.14 1.01 0.50
C GLN A 229 25.00 1.99 0.75
N ALA A 230 23.81 1.73 0.17
CA ALA A 230 22.65 2.59 0.36
C ALA A 230 22.23 2.66 1.84
N LYS A 231 22.25 1.54 2.57
CA LYS A 231 21.97 1.54 4.00
C LYS A 231 22.99 2.38 4.79
N ASP A 232 24.27 2.25 4.48
CA ASP A 232 25.33 3.02 5.15
C ASP A 232 25.17 4.51 4.86
N ASP A 233 24.85 4.89 3.64
CA ASP A 233 24.57 6.28 3.25
C ASP A 233 23.36 6.84 4.00
N PHE A 234 22.25 6.10 4.03
CA PHE A 234 21.03 6.50 4.76
C PHE A 234 21.30 6.66 6.26
N LYS A 235 22.12 5.79 6.86
CA LYS A 235 22.51 5.90 8.27
C LYS A 235 23.20 7.24 8.57
N ASN A 236 24.00 7.73 7.64
CA ASN A 236 24.67 9.01 7.78
C ASN A 236 23.71 10.20 7.65
N TYR A 237 22.71 10.09 6.77
CA TYR A 237 21.76 11.18 6.50
C TYR A 237 20.56 11.17 7.44
N LEU A 238 20.13 10.01 7.90
CA LEU A 238 18.95 9.78 8.74
C LEU A 238 19.29 8.93 9.98
N PRO A 239 20.16 9.43 10.87
CA PRO A 239 20.69 8.63 11.99
C PRO A 239 19.63 8.19 12.99
N ASP A 240 18.51 8.91 13.07
CA ASP A 240 17.40 8.62 14.00
C ASP A 240 16.39 7.61 13.45
N MET A 241 16.53 7.15 12.21
CA MET A 241 15.67 6.14 11.61
C MET A 241 16.25 4.73 11.78
N SER A 242 15.39 3.77 12.13
CA SER A 242 15.78 2.37 12.18
C SER A 242 15.94 1.81 10.77
N LEU A 243 17.05 1.11 10.52
CA LEU A 243 17.44 0.61 9.20
C LEU A 243 17.68 -0.89 9.26
N CYS A 244 17.17 -1.62 8.26
CA CYS A 244 17.37 -3.06 8.09
C CYS A 244 17.98 -3.37 6.72
N ASN A 245 19.03 -4.17 6.67
CA ASN A 245 19.46 -4.85 5.45
C ASN A 245 18.83 -6.25 5.43
N LEU A 246 17.79 -6.45 4.66
CA LEU A 246 17.06 -7.73 4.60
C LEU A 246 17.91 -8.89 4.06
N CYS A 247 18.98 -8.59 3.33
CA CYS A 247 19.95 -9.60 2.88
C CYS A 247 20.85 -10.11 4.02
N SER A 248 20.76 -9.52 5.22
CA SER A 248 21.48 -9.92 6.42
C SER A 248 20.52 -10.55 7.42
N SER A 249 20.90 -11.71 7.97
CA SER A 249 20.11 -12.39 9.01
C SER A 249 20.14 -11.71 10.38
N LYS A 250 21.01 -10.70 10.55
CA LYS A 250 21.28 -10.06 11.84
C LYS A 250 20.42 -8.83 12.10
N ASP A 251 19.82 -8.25 11.07
CA ASP A 251 19.10 -6.99 11.16
C ASP A 251 17.63 -7.20 11.55
N ASP A 252 17.08 -6.26 12.30
CA ASP A 252 15.67 -6.26 12.68
C ASP A 252 14.78 -5.92 11.47
N LYS A 253 13.98 -6.89 11.05
CA LYS A 253 13.07 -6.77 9.90
C LYS A 253 11.90 -5.81 10.14
N THR A 254 11.67 -5.38 11.38
CA THR A 254 10.60 -4.41 11.74
C THR A 254 11.06 -2.96 11.63
N ALA A 255 12.29 -2.72 11.15
CA ALA A 255 12.84 -1.38 10.95
C ALA A 255 12.00 -0.55 9.96
N ARG A 256 12.01 0.76 10.14
CA ARG A 256 11.26 1.70 9.30
C ARG A 256 11.74 1.76 7.86
N ILE A 257 13.05 1.60 7.63
CA ILE A 257 13.62 1.56 6.27
C ILE A 257 14.27 0.20 6.07
N VAL A 258 13.74 -0.54 5.10
CA VAL A 258 14.23 -1.86 4.71
C VAL A 258 14.96 -1.74 3.38
N PHE A 259 16.19 -2.21 3.34
CA PHE A 259 17.02 -2.29 2.13
C PHE A 259 17.09 -3.73 1.68
N SER A 260 16.82 -3.99 0.42
CA SER A 260 16.77 -5.35 -0.10
C SER A 260 17.21 -5.43 -1.57
N THR A 261 17.61 -6.63 -1.98
CA THR A 261 17.60 -6.98 -3.40
C THR A 261 16.20 -7.44 -3.81
N TYR A 262 15.91 -7.39 -5.11
CA TYR A 262 14.61 -7.84 -5.64
C TYR A 262 14.31 -9.31 -5.32
N PRO A 263 15.24 -10.29 -5.52
CA PRO A 263 14.97 -11.68 -5.17
C PRO A 263 14.71 -11.87 -3.67
N THR A 264 15.49 -11.20 -2.81
CA THR A 264 15.32 -11.32 -1.37
C THR A 264 13.96 -10.78 -0.92
N MET A 265 13.51 -9.64 -1.46
CA MET A 265 12.20 -9.10 -1.13
C MET A 265 11.07 -9.98 -1.65
N LEU A 266 11.19 -10.54 -2.85
CA LEU A 266 10.18 -11.44 -3.41
C LEU A 266 9.96 -12.66 -2.50
N ASN A 267 11.03 -13.28 -2.02
CA ASN A 267 10.94 -14.39 -1.08
C ASN A 267 10.38 -13.93 0.28
N ALA A 268 10.77 -12.75 0.74
CA ALA A 268 10.37 -12.23 2.05
C ALA A 268 8.86 -11.93 2.16
N ILE A 269 8.20 -11.57 1.06
CA ILE A 269 6.74 -11.36 1.00
C ILE A 269 6.01 -12.63 1.47
N ASP A 270 6.47 -13.81 1.01
CA ASP A 270 5.83 -15.08 1.34
C ASP A 270 6.33 -15.70 2.66
N GLU A 271 7.62 -15.55 2.96
CA GLU A 271 8.29 -16.30 4.05
C GLU A 271 8.31 -15.55 5.38
N CYS A 272 8.41 -14.21 5.38
CA CYS A 272 8.51 -13.45 6.62
C CYS A 272 7.16 -13.33 7.31
N LYS A 273 7.10 -13.84 8.53
CA LYS A 273 5.90 -13.81 9.38
C LYS A 273 6.19 -13.10 10.71
N THR A 274 5.15 -12.53 11.30
CA THR A 274 5.15 -12.03 12.67
C THR A 274 5.16 -13.19 13.67
N LYS A 275 5.28 -12.89 14.96
CA LYS A 275 5.20 -13.91 16.04
C LYS A 275 3.86 -14.66 16.04
N ASP A 276 2.81 -14.00 15.58
CA ASP A 276 1.44 -14.55 15.51
C ASP A 276 1.17 -15.27 14.16
N GLY A 277 2.19 -15.44 13.32
CA GLY A 277 2.09 -16.14 12.04
C GLY A 277 1.50 -15.31 10.90
N LEU A 278 1.19 -14.02 11.12
CA LEU A 278 0.69 -13.11 10.09
C LEU A 278 1.82 -12.66 9.16
N PRO A 279 1.52 -12.25 7.91
CA PRO A 279 2.52 -11.67 7.02
C PRO A 279 3.23 -10.47 7.67
N LEU A 280 4.55 -10.46 7.69
CA LEU A 280 5.32 -9.33 8.19
C LEU A 280 5.22 -8.13 7.23
N PHE A 281 5.32 -8.40 5.94
CA PHE A 281 5.22 -7.40 4.89
C PHE A 281 3.86 -7.49 4.22
N THR A 282 2.87 -6.79 4.80
CA THR A 282 1.53 -6.66 4.24
C THR A 282 1.53 -5.75 2.99
N PRO A 283 0.49 -5.74 2.16
CA PRO A 283 0.42 -4.88 0.97
C PRO A 283 0.68 -3.40 1.21
N THR A 284 0.31 -2.90 2.38
CA THR A 284 0.53 -1.49 2.77
C THR A 284 1.61 -1.31 3.82
N HIS A 285 2.43 -2.33 4.07
CA HIS A 285 3.53 -2.23 5.02
C HIS A 285 4.49 -1.09 4.67
N PHE A 286 4.85 -0.98 3.39
CA PHE A 286 5.66 0.13 2.89
C PHE A 286 4.79 1.21 2.27
N ASP A 287 5.11 2.45 2.57
CA ASP A 287 4.43 3.63 2.03
C ASP A 287 5.18 4.21 0.83
N LEU A 288 6.49 3.98 0.78
CA LEU A 288 7.39 4.42 -0.27
C LEU A 288 8.32 3.28 -0.68
N ILE A 289 8.40 3.03 -1.97
CA ILE A 289 9.41 2.15 -2.57
C ILE A 289 10.34 3.00 -3.40
N ILE A 290 11.63 2.95 -3.08
CA ILE A 290 12.72 3.58 -3.84
C ILE A 290 13.43 2.49 -4.63
N VAL A 291 13.58 2.69 -5.92
CA VAL A 291 14.22 1.75 -6.84
C VAL A 291 15.48 2.39 -7.40
N ASP A 292 16.64 1.87 -7.01
CA ASP A 292 17.92 2.32 -7.57
C ASP A 292 18.17 1.65 -8.93
N GLU A 293 18.76 2.43 -9.86
CA GLU A 293 18.98 2.05 -11.25
C GLU A 293 17.70 1.49 -11.92
N SER A 294 16.65 2.30 -11.87
CA SER A 294 15.29 1.98 -12.32
C SER A 294 15.20 1.80 -13.84
N HIS A 295 15.46 0.58 -14.33
CA HIS A 295 15.34 0.22 -15.74
C HIS A 295 14.05 -0.57 -16.01
N ARG A 296 13.49 -0.40 -17.22
CA ARG A 296 12.24 -1.07 -17.64
C ARG A 296 12.27 -2.61 -17.47
N SER A 297 13.43 -3.23 -17.64
CA SER A 297 13.60 -4.67 -17.47
C SER A 297 13.37 -5.15 -16.04
N ILE A 298 13.72 -4.35 -15.05
CA ILE A 298 13.52 -4.65 -13.62
C ILE A 298 12.01 -4.71 -13.30
N PHE A 299 11.24 -3.73 -13.75
CA PHE A 299 9.80 -3.73 -13.55
C PHE A 299 9.09 -4.90 -14.20
N LYS A 300 9.57 -5.37 -15.36
CA LYS A 300 9.03 -6.57 -16.01
C LYS A 300 9.36 -7.84 -15.23
N LYS A 301 10.62 -7.98 -14.80
CA LYS A 301 11.12 -9.19 -14.14
C LYS A 301 10.56 -9.36 -12.72
N TYR A 302 10.43 -8.27 -11.97
CA TYR A 302 10.00 -8.28 -10.59
C TYR A 302 8.64 -7.60 -10.37
N ARG A 303 7.78 -7.69 -11.36
CA ARG A 303 6.44 -7.10 -11.39
C ARG A 303 5.63 -7.43 -10.15
N ALA A 304 5.74 -8.67 -9.65
CA ALA A 304 5.01 -9.14 -8.49
C ALA A 304 5.24 -8.28 -7.24
N ILE A 305 6.47 -7.77 -7.00
CA ILE A 305 6.75 -6.88 -5.87
C ILE A 305 5.93 -5.58 -5.98
N PHE A 306 5.93 -4.97 -7.17
CA PHE A 306 5.28 -3.68 -7.42
C PHE A 306 3.75 -3.79 -7.52
N GLU A 307 3.21 -4.97 -7.79
CA GLU A 307 1.78 -5.25 -7.77
C GLU A 307 1.29 -5.64 -6.38
N TYR A 308 2.17 -6.22 -5.57
CA TYR A 308 1.84 -6.59 -4.19
C TYR A 308 1.73 -5.37 -3.29
N PHE A 309 2.74 -4.49 -3.28
CA PHE A 309 2.75 -3.33 -2.39
C PHE A 309 1.97 -2.14 -2.95
N ASP A 310 1.09 -1.60 -2.12
CA ASP A 310 0.39 -0.34 -2.40
C ASP A 310 1.18 0.84 -1.82
N ALA A 311 2.24 1.27 -2.51
CA ALA A 311 3.15 2.31 -2.08
C ALA A 311 3.35 3.41 -3.12
N TYR A 312 3.84 4.57 -2.70
CA TYR A 312 4.46 5.51 -3.63
C TYR A 312 5.72 4.88 -4.22
N LEU A 313 5.98 5.07 -5.50
CA LEU A 313 7.13 4.53 -6.20
C LEU A 313 8.02 5.67 -6.70
N VAL A 314 9.28 5.66 -6.33
CA VAL A 314 10.30 6.59 -6.82
C VAL A 314 11.44 5.81 -7.43
N GLY A 315 11.56 5.87 -8.74
CA GLY A 315 12.68 5.31 -9.48
C GLY A 315 13.84 6.32 -9.55
N LEU A 316 15.05 5.84 -9.35
CA LEU A 316 16.29 6.59 -9.52
C LEU A 316 17.03 6.02 -10.72
N THR A 317 17.47 6.86 -11.67
CA THR A 317 18.27 6.39 -12.81
C THR A 317 19.20 7.48 -13.32
N ALA A 318 20.33 7.08 -13.89
CA ALA A 318 21.19 7.99 -14.63
C ALA A 318 20.75 8.12 -16.11
N THR A 319 20.10 7.10 -16.66
CA THR A 319 19.70 7.04 -18.06
C THR A 319 18.24 6.56 -18.18
N PRO A 320 17.29 7.44 -18.57
CA PRO A 320 15.93 7.02 -18.85
C PRO A 320 15.94 6.14 -20.11
N ARG A 321 15.46 4.90 -20.00
CA ARG A 321 15.27 3.97 -21.13
C ARG A 321 13.89 3.35 -21.09
#